data_dc498a23fada6300eab8824d1c4ff5cc
#
_entry.id   dc498a23fada6300eab8824d1c4ff5cc
#
_cell.length_a   1.000
_cell.length_b   1.000
_cell.length_c   1.000
_cell.angle_alpha   90.00
_cell.angle_beta   90.00
_cell.angle_gamma   90.00
#
_symmetry.space_group_name_H-M   'P 1'
#
loop_
_entity.id
_entity.type
_entity.pdbx_description
1 polymer ?
#
loop_
_entity_poly.entity_id
_entity_poly.type
_entity_poly.pdbx_seq_one_letter_code
_entity_poly.pdbx_strand_id
1 'polypeptide(L)'
;MILINSVLSIRRFFNNPAIPQEYRRNFIHLYFEIAWFGILTGSAINFLNVYAARLGASGFQIGLLVAMPAVVSLFLSIPAGNWLQRRPVSKAVFWAAVLSRLGYFLWIPLPWLFGNQGQIWALAIITLAMGVPMCGFSVGINALFASAVPVEWRASVVGIRNVLQSLTFIMASLGSGYILDHLRFPLGYQVIFGIGFLSAAMSTFHLFFVRPHTEPVAAAGPDLKTVPDLEEKNHRPGLHTSLRLDIWRTPYRKILLVLLGFHLVQYLSHPLIALYTVNELHLTDANIGLGMALYYLTVLLGSTQLSRLEHKIGHHKLTGWGFIGTSIYPIALVLSHNALQYYLLSIIGGFAWALVGGAYVNYLLERIPEDDRPSHLAWYNIILNAAVFIGSLAGPFLAGYIGIGVALLLFGALRVLSGVAILKWG
;
A
#
# COMPACT_ATOMS: atom_id res chain seq x y z
N MET A 1 -23.80 -10.52 -11.67
CA MET A 1 -24.71 -10.43 -10.53
C MET A 1 -24.08 -9.72 -9.31
N ILE A 2 -22.88 -10.06 -8.85
CA ILE A 2 -22.20 -9.41 -7.70
C ILE A 2 -21.93 -7.94 -7.96
N LEU A 3 -21.36 -7.54 -9.10
CA LEU A 3 -21.12 -6.15 -9.48
C LEU A 3 -22.41 -5.33 -9.59
N ILE A 4 -23.48 -5.93 -10.15
CA ILE A 4 -24.80 -5.26 -10.25
C ILE A 4 -25.37 -5.03 -8.87
N ASN A 5 -25.26 -5.99 -7.95
CA ASN A 5 -25.70 -5.83 -6.57
C ASN A 5 -24.86 -4.77 -5.81
N SER A 6 -23.56 -4.67 -6.11
CA SER A 6 -22.70 -3.64 -5.54
C SER A 6 -23.10 -2.23 -6.04
N VAL A 7 -23.36 -2.07 -7.34
CA VAL A 7 -23.84 -0.79 -7.92
C VAL A 7 -25.22 -0.43 -7.38
N LEU A 8 -26.14 -1.38 -7.25
CA LEU A 8 -27.47 -1.17 -6.66
C LEU A 8 -27.36 -0.84 -5.16
N SER A 9 -26.40 -1.44 -4.45
CA SER A 9 -26.15 -1.12 -3.04
C SER A 9 -25.58 0.29 -2.89
N ILE A 10 -24.71 0.75 -3.79
CA ILE A 10 -24.20 2.12 -3.85
C ILE A 10 -25.36 3.11 -4.03
N ARG A 11 -26.26 2.87 -5.00
CA ARG A 11 -27.43 3.72 -5.24
C ARG A 11 -28.39 3.74 -4.03
N ARG A 12 -28.64 2.58 -3.42
CA ARG A 12 -29.44 2.48 -2.19
C ARG A 12 -28.79 3.20 -1.01
N PHE A 13 -27.47 3.12 -0.90
CA PHE A 13 -26.70 3.81 0.13
C PHE A 13 -26.85 5.33 -0.01
N PHE A 14 -26.67 5.89 -1.22
CA PHE A 14 -26.81 7.32 -1.46
C PHE A 14 -28.21 7.85 -1.24
N ASN A 15 -29.25 7.03 -1.47
CA ASN A 15 -30.66 7.39 -1.28
C ASN A 15 -31.16 7.03 0.11
N ASN A 16 -30.30 6.56 1.03
CA ASN A 16 -30.72 6.23 2.40
C ASN A 16 -31.01 7.51 3.18
N PRO A 17 -32.28 7.75 3.57
CA PRO A 17 -32.67 8.95 4.33
C PRO A 17 -32.06 9.01 5.73
N ALA A 18 -31.56 7.88 6.24
CA ALA A 18 -30.89 7.80 7.54
C ALA A 18 -29.49 8.45 7.57
N ILE A 19 -28.91 8.80 6.41
CA ILE A 19 -27.61 9.48 6.37
C ILE A 19 -27.85 11.00 6.40
N PRO A 20 -27.41 11.72 7.45
CA PRO A 20 -27.52 13.17 7.50
C PRO A 20 -26.80 13.84 6.32
N GLN A 21 -27.35 14.95 5.82
CA GLN A 21 -26.81 15.63 4.62
C GLN A 21 -25.34 16.05 4.77
N GLU A 22 -24.95 16.46 5.97
CA GLU A 22 -23.58 16.87 6.30
C GLU A 22 -22.54 15.75 6.06
N TYR A 23 -22.85 14.49 6.46
CA TYR A 23 -21.97 13.34 6.23
C TYR A 23 -21.99 12.89 4.78
N ARG A 24 -23.15 13.01 4.09
CA ARG A 24 -23.28 12.63 2.69
C ARG A 24 -22.29 13.38 1.80
N ARG A 25 -22.06 14.67 2.05
CA ARG A 25 -21.08 15.47 1.32
C ARG A 25 -19.66 14.92 1.51
N ASN A 26 -19.26 14.58 2.74
CA ASN A 26 -17.97 13.96 3.02
C ASN A 26 -17.81 12.63 2.29
N PHE A 27 -18.84 11.78 2.29
CA PHE A 27 -18.78 10.47 1.62
C PHE A 27 -18.57 10.63 0.11
N ILE A 28 -19.27 11.55 -0.53
CA ILE A 28 -19.12 11.84 -1.96
C ILE A 28 -17.66 12.25 -2.26
N HIS A 29 -17.11 13.19 -1.50
CA HIS A 29 -15.73 13.63 -1.71
C HIS A 29 -14.71 12.53 -1.43
N LEU A 30 -14.93 11.70 -0.42
CA LEU A 30 -14.07 10.54 -0.12
C LEU A 30 -14.14 9.47 -1.22
N TYR A 31 -15.28 9.30 -1.90
CA TYR A 31 -15.43 8.36 -3.03
C TYR A 31 -14.73 8.88 -4.29
N PHE A 32 -14.87 10.16 -4.61
CA PHE A 32 -14.13 10.75 -5.72
C PHE A 32 -12.61 10.78 -5.45
N GLU A 33 -12.22 11.10 -4.22
CA GLU A 33 -10.82 11.09 -3.81
C GLU A 33 -10.17 9.74 -4.09
N ILE A 34 -10.79 8.64 -3.62
CA ILE A 34 -10.21 7.31 -3.80
C ILE A 34 -10.31 6.82 -5.26
N ALA A 35 -11.34 7.22 -6.00
CA ALA A 35 -11.46 6.90 -7.42
C ALA A 35 -10.31 7.53 -8.22
N TRP A 36 -10.02 8.81 -8.01
CA TRP A 36 -8.86 9.48 -8.62
C TRP A 36 -7.53 8.89 -8.15
N PHE A 37 -7.43 8.53 -6.88
CA PHE A 37 -6.25 7.82 -6.37
C PHE A 37 -6.08 6.44 -7.02
N GLY A 38 -7.16 5.73 -7.34
CA GLY A 38 -7.12 4.49 -8.09
C GLY A 38 -6.57 4.68 -9.52
N ILE A 39 -6.92 5.79 -10.19
CA ILE A 39 -6.34 6.13 -11.50
C ILE A 39 -4.83 6.42 -11.37
N LEU A 40 -4.40 7.19 -10.38
CA LEU A 40 -2.98 7.45 -10.10
C LEU A 40 -2.21 6.15 -9.88
N THR A 41 -2.74 5.26 -9.04
CA THR A 41 -2.06 3.99 -8.71
C THR A 41 -2.03 3.02 -9.88
N GLY A 42 -3.09 2.96 -10.69
CA GLY A 42 -3.16 2.10 -11.89
C GLY A 42 -2.37 2.62 -13.08
N SER A 43 -2.03 3.92 -13.12
CA SER A 43 -1.22 4.54 -14.16
C SER A 43 0.23 4.75 -13.71
N ALA A 44 0.55 5.93 -13.21
CA ALA A 44 1.92 6.37 -12.94
C ALA A 44 2.66 5.48 -11.93
N ILE A 45 2.01 5.09 -10.81
CA ILE A 45 2.68 4.29 -9.77
C ILE A 45 2.92 2.87 -10.25
N ASN A 46 1.92 2.24 -10.88
CA ASN A 46 2.02 0.87 -11.39
C ASN A 46 3.15 0.71 -12.41
N PHE A 47 3.31 1.67 -13.30
CA PHE A 47 4.30 1.62 -14.37
C PHE A 47 5.65 2.25 -14.01
N LEU A 48 5.85 2.80 -12.81
CA LEU A 48 7.12 3.42 -12.40
C LEU A 48 8.31 2.44 -12.49
N ASN A 49 8.16 1.25 -11.91
CA ASN A 49 9.23 0.24 -11.92
C ASN A 49 9.44 -0.35 -13.32
N VAL A 50 8.37 -0.45 -14.12
CA VAL A 50 8.43 -0.88 -15.53
C VAL A 50 9.20 0.17 -16.35
N TYR A 51 8.90 1.46 -16.16
CA TYR A 51 9.64 2.55 -16.79
C TYR A 51 11.13 2.51 -16.46
N ALA A 52 11.46 2.37 -15.17
CA ALA A 52 12.84 2.24 -14.74
C ALA A 52 13.54 1.02 -15.41
N ALA A 53 12.86 -0.13 -15.50
CA ALA A 53 13.38 -1.32 -16.20
C ALA A 53 13.58 -1.05 -17.71
N ARG A 54 12.64 -0.36 -18.38
CA ARG A 54 12.79 0.05 -19.79
C ARG A 54 13.95 1.02 -20.02
N LEU A 55 14.29 1.85 -19.02
CA LEU A 55 15.48 2.73 -19.07
C LEU A 55 16.79 1.98 -18.84
N GLY A 56 16.75 0.69 -18.54
CA GLY A 56 17.94 -0.13 -18.23
C GLY A 56 18.37 -0.02 -16.76
N ALA A 57 17.44 0.22 -15.84
CA ALA A 57 17.74 0.25 -14.41
C ALA A 57 18.23 -1.11 -13.92
N SER A 58 19.25 -1.09 -13.07
CA SER A 58 19.69 -2.26 -12.34
C SER A 58 18.66 -2.70 -11.29
N GLY A 59 18.74 -3.95 -10.84
CA GLY A 59 17.91 -4.44 -9.75
C GLY A 59 18.02 -3.60 -8.49
N PHE A 60 19.23 -3.16 -8.14
CA PHE A 60 19.47 -2.26 -7.01
C PHE A 60 18.71 -0.92 -7.17
N GLN A 61 18.74 -0.31 -8.35
CA GLN A 61 18.05 0.96 -8.61
C GLN A 61 16.53 0.82 -8.50
N ILE A 62 15.93 -0.27 -9.01
CA ILE A 62 14.49 -0.54 -8.82
C ILE A 62 14.19 -0.85 -7.35
N GLY A 63 15.05 -1.61 -6.68
CA GLY A 63 14.95 -1.86 -5.24
C GLY A 63 14.96 -0.56 -4.44
N LEU A 64 15.79 0.40 -4.84
CA LEU A 64 15.86 1.72 -4.22
C LEU A 64 14.55 2.50 -4.38
N LEU A 65 13.95 2.51 -5.58
CA LEU A 65 12.65 3.16 -5.82
C LEU A 65 11.56 2.61 -4.87
N VAL A 66 11.54 1.30 -4.65
CA VAL A 66 10.58 0.65 -3.73
C VAL A 66 10.92 0.93 -2.26
N ALA A 67 12.21 1.00 -1.91
CA ALA A 67 12.69 1.21 -0.55
C ALA A 67 12.53 2.65 -0.03
N MET A 68 12.60 3.67 -0.91
CA MET A 68 12.62 5.08 -0.51
C MET A 68 11.44 5.50 0.39
N PRO A 69 10.16 5.20 0.07
CA PRO A 69 9.05 5.55 0.94
C PRO A 69 9.12 4.85 2.30
N ALA A 70 9.62 3.61 2.35
CA ALA A 70 9.75 2.85 3.58
C ALA A 70 10.84 3.41 4.50
N VAL A 71 11.98 3.83 3.95
CA VAL A 71 13.04 4.51 4.71
C VAL A 71 12.50 5.77 5.38
N VAL A 72 11.80 6.61 4.62
CA VAL A 72 11.21 7.83 5.17
C VAL A 72 10.20 7.50 6.27
N SER A 73 9.32 6.51 6.04
CA SER A 73 8.32 6.10 7.03
C SER A 73 8.97 5.54 8.30
N LEU A 74 10.07 4.80 8.17
CA LEU A 74 10.78 4.23 9.31
C LEU A 74 11.31 5.30 10.28
N PHE A 75 11.84 6.40 9.74
CA PHE A 75 12.42 7.47 10.55
C PHE A 75 11.45 8.59 10.90
N LEU A 76 10.47 8.87 10.04
CA LEU A 76 9.61 10.05 10.17
C LEU A 76 8.20 9.76 10.67
N SER A 77 7.74 8.52 10.82
CA SER A 77 6.35 8.24 11.25
C SER A 77 6.04 8.84 12.64
N ILE A 78 6.96 8.73 13.61
CA ILE A 78 6.78 9.30 14.95
C ILE A 78 6.82 10.84 14.90
N PRO A 79 7.85 11.50 14.31
CA PRO A 79 7.84 12.95 14.10
C PRO A 79 6.61 13.46 13.35
N ALA A 80 6.13 12.75 12.32
CA ALA A 80 4.93 13.11 11.56
C ALA A 80 3.67 13.06 12.42
N GLY A 81 3.53 12.05 13.29
CA GLY A 81 2.45 11.97 14.27
C GLY A 81 2.44 13.16 15.23
N ASN A 82 3.59 13.49 15.81
CA ASN A 82 3.74 14.64 16.72
C ASN A 82 3.47 15.99 16.01
N TRP A 83 3.89 16.11 14.75
CA TRP A 83 3.60 17.27 13.93
C TRP A 83 2.10 17.44 13.67
N LEU A 84 1.39 16.33 13.40
CA LEU A 84 -0.04 16.31 13.13
C LEU A 84 -0.87 16.71 14.36
N GLN A 85 -0.50 16.25 15.57
CA GLN A 85 -1.20 16.59 16.82
C GLN A 85 -1.28 18.07 17.11
N ARG A 86 -0.33 18.85 16.60
CA ARG A 86 -0.24 20.31 16.83
C ARG A 86 -0.97 21.15 15.77
N ARG A 87 -1.71 20.52 14.85
CA ARG A 87 -2.29 21.20 13.68
C ARG A 87 -3.72 20.71 13.40
N PRO A 88 -4.56 21.54 12.78
CA PRO A 88 -5.87 21.08 12.29
C PRO A 88 -5.67 19.98 11.27
N VAL A 89 -6.19 18.77 11.56
CA VAL A 89 -5.95 17.53 10.78
C VAL A 89 -6.28 17.71 9.31
N SER A 90 -7.44 18.33 8.97
CA SER A 90 -7.85 18.55 7.58
C SER A 90 -6.85 19.38 6.79
N LYS A 91 -6.33 20.48 7.37
CA LYS A 91 -5.34 21.34 6.72
C LYS A 91 -3.98 20.64 6.59
N ALA A 92 -3.56 19.92 7.64
CA ALA A 92 -2.30 19.17 7.65
C ALA A 92 -2.29 18.07 6.58
N VAL A 93 -3.35 17.27 6.50
CA VAL A 93 -3.53 16.22 5.49
C VAL A 93 -3.57 16.80 4.08
N PHE A 94 -4.31 17.89 3.87
CA PHE A 94 -4.39 18.55 2.57
C PHE A 94 -3.02 19.02 2.07
N TRP A 95 -2.25 19.78 2.88
CA TRP A 95 -0.95 20.27 2.48
C TRP A 95 0.09 19.15 2.32
N ALA A 96 0.04 18.12 3.16
CA ALA A 96 0.86 16.94 3.00
C ALA A 96 0.56 16.21 1.67
N ALA A 97 -0.73 16.11 1.30
CA ALA A 97 -1.15 15.57 0.01
C ALA A 97 -0.65 16.44 -1.16
N VAL A 98 -0.82 17.77 -1.11
CA VAL A 98 -0.32 18.68 -2.15
C VAL A 98 1.18 18.49 -2.37
N LEU A 99 1.98 18.57 -1.30
CA LEU A 99 3.44 18.50 -1.40
C LEU A 99 3.93 17.14 -1.90
N SER A 100 3.34 16.03 -1.41
CA SER A 100 3.72 14.70 -1.87
C SER A 100 3.36 14.47 -3.34
N ARG A 101 2.25 15.00 -3.81
CA ARG A 101 1.73 14.76 -5.16
C ARG A 101 2.35 15.67 -6.22
N LEU A 102 2.97 16.79 -5.84
CA LEU A 102 3.76 17.61 -6.74
C LEU A 102 4.92 16.85 -7.39
N GLY A 103 5.46 15.83 -6.73
CA GLY A 103 6.52 15.00 -7.29
C GLY A 103 6.11 14.27 -8.57
N TYR A 104 4.84 13.88 -8.74
CA TYR A 104 4.37 13.27 -9.98
C TYR A 104 4.47 14.21 -11.18
N PHE A 105 4.32 15.52 -10.98
CA PHE A 105 4.57 16.53 -12.01
C PHE A 105 6.04 16.52 -12.44
N LEU A 106 6.97 16.37 -11.49
CA LEU A 106 8.40 16.37 -11.79
C LEU A 106 8.87 15.13 -12.58
N TRP A 107 8.09 14.06 -12.62
CA TRP A 107 8.40 12.88 -13.45
C TRP A 107 8.20 13.14 -14.95
N ILE A 108 7.32 14.07 -15.33
CA ILE A 108 6.96 14.34 -16.72
C ILE A 108 8.14 14.88 -17.55
N PRO A 109 8.91 15.88 -17.08
CA PRO A 109 10.00 16.47 -17.87
C PRO A 109 11.30 15.68 -17.85
N LEU A 110 11.42 14.60 -17.05
CA LEU A 110 12.69 13.89 -16.89
C LEU A 110 13.33 13.43 -18.20
N PRO A 111 12.59 12.92 -19.20
CA PRO A 111 13.19 12.53 -20.49
C PRO A 111 13.81 13.68 -21.29
N TRP A 112 13.37 14.91 -21.06
CA TRP A 112 13.94 16.10 -21.72
C TRP A 112 15.18 16.64 -21.00
N LEU A 113 15.29 16.37 -19.69
CA LEU A 113 16.34 16.95 -18.85
C LEU A 113 17.53 16.02 -18.66
N PHE A 114 17.32 14.70 -18.72
CA PHE A 114 18.33 13.73 -18.34
C PHE A 114 18.39 12.55 -19.33
N GLY A 115 19.59 11.98 -19.52
CA GLY A 115 19.75 10.67 -20.12
C GLY A 115 19.22 9.55 -19.20
N ASN A 116 19.13 8.32 -19.73
CA ASN A 116 18.47 7.19 -19.03
C ASN A 116 18.91 7.00 -17.57
N GLN A 117 20.21 6.98 -17.30
CA GLN A 117 20.72 6.83 -15.94
C GLN A 117 20.38 8.02 -15.02
N GLY A 118 20.44 9.23 -15.57
CA GLY A 118 20.05 10.45 -14.87
C GLY A 118 18.57 10.45 -14.50
N GLN A 119 17.69 9.97 -15.38
CA GLN A 119 16.26 9.81 -15.11
C GLN A 119 16.01 8.84 -13.95
N ILE A 120 16.69 7.69 -13.91
CA ILE A 120 16.54 6.69 -12.85
C ILE A 120 16.92 7.28 -11.48
N TRP A 121 18.06 7.99 -11.40
CA TRP A 121 18.47 8.63 -10.15
C TRP A 121 17.56 9.81 -9.77
N ALA A 122 17.09 10.59 -10.73
CA ALA A 122 16.12 11.66 -10.50
C ALA A 122 14.80 11.10 -9.94
N LEU A 123 14.29 9.99 -10.50
CA LEU A 123 13.12 9.28 -9.96
C LEU A 123 13.33 8.86 -8.51
N ALA A 124 14.50 8.31 -8.16
CA ALA A 124 14.81 7.89 -6.79
C ALA A 124 14.84 9.09 -5.83
N ILE A 125 15.49 10.18 -6.21
CA ILE A 125 15.59 11.41 -5.40
C ILE A 125 14.20 12.03 -5.22
N ILE A 126 13.42 12.16 -6.29
CA ILE A 126 12.06 12.72 -6.23
C ILE A 126 11.17 11.82 -5.35
N THR A 127 11.23 10.50 -5.51
CA THR A 127 10.45 9.55 -4.69
C THR A 127 10.82 9.64 -3.21
N LEU A 128 12.11 9.80 -2.89
CA LEU A 128 12.56 10.05 -1.53
C LEU A 128 11.99 11.36 -0.97
N ALA A 129 12.08 12.45 -1.73
CA ALA A 129 11.57 13.76 -1.33
C ALA A 129 10.04 13.75 -1.13
N MET A 130 9.31 13.09 -2.04
CA MET A 130 7.86 12.87 -1.91
C MET A 130 7.49 12.06 -0.65
N GLY A 131 8.36 11.15 -0.26
CA GLY A 131 8.17 10.28 0.92
C GLY A 131 7.95 11.08 2.21
N VAL A 132 8.63 12.22 2.37
CA VAL A 132 8.54 13.06 3.58
C VAL A 132 7.11 13.58 3.82
N PRO A 133 6.49 14.35 2.91
CA PRO A 133 5.10 14.76 3.09
C PRO A 133 4.12 13.58 2.99
N MET A 134 4.42 12.53 2.23
CA MET A 134 3.58 11.34 2.13
C MET A 134 3.48 10.59 3.45
N CYS A 135 4.53 10.57 4.26
CA CYS A 135 4.49 10.01 5.62
C CYS A 135 3.48 10.79 6.50
N GLY A 136 3.51 12.12 6.47
CA GLY A 136 2.52 12.96 7.16
C GLY A 136 1.09 12.74 6.65
N PHE A 137 0.92 12.58 5.33
CA PHE A 137 -0.36 12.26 4.71
C PHE A 137 -0.89 10.89 5.18
N SER A 138 -0.08 9.85 5.16
CA SER A 138 -0.49 8.48 5.52
C SER A 138 -0.92 8.35 6.99
N VAL A 139 -0.25 9.06 7.90
CA VAL A 139 -0.65 9.13 9.32
C VAL A 139 -1.94 9.94 9.46
N GLY A 140 -2.06 11.07 8.78
CA GLY A 140 -3.16 12.02 8.94
C GLY A 140 -4.46 11.59 8.28
N ILE A 141 -4.41 10.86 7.15
CA ILE A 141 -5.62 10.48 6.39
C ILE A 141 -6.55 9.57 7.21
N ASN A 142 -5.98 8.68 8.03
CA ASN A 142 -6.77 7.81 8.90
C ASN A 142 -7.48 8.61 10.00
N ALA A 143 -6.82 9.62 10.58
CA ALA A 143 -7.40 10.52 11.57
C ALA A 143 -8.50 11.40 10.95
N LEU A 144 -8.25 11.93 9.73
CA LEU A 144 -9.25 12.69 8.99
C LEU A 144 -10.49 11.83 8.67
N PHE A 145 -10.27 10.59 8.19
CA PHE A 145 -11.34 9.65 7.89
C PHE A 145 -12.17 9.34 9.15
N ALA A 146 -11.51 9.06 10.27
CA ALA A 146 -12.18 8.76 11.54
C ALA A 146 -13.03 9.93 12.06
N SER A 147 -12.61 11.19 11.83
CA SER A 147 -13.35 12.39 12.24
C SER A 147 -14.42 12.82 11.24
N ALA A 148 -14.32 12.40 9.98
CA ALA A 148 -15.26 12.77 8.91
C ALA A 148 -16.38 11.73 8.69
N VAL A 149 -16.21 10.49 9.20
CA VAL A 149 -17.14 9.37 8.98
C VAL A 149 -17.55 8.77 10.33
N PRO A 150 -18.86 8.79 10.69
CA PRO A 150 -19.37 8.16 11.90
C PRO A 150 -19.07 6.67 11.95
N VAL A 151 -18.90 6.11 13.14
CA VAL A 151 -18.48 4.72 13.39
C VAL A 151 -19.39 3.72 12.67
N GLU A 152 -20.70 3.96 12.68
CA GLU A 152 -21.74 3.10 12.09
C GLU A 152 -21.59 2.95 10.57
N TRP A 153 -21.04 3.97 9.90
CA TRP A 153 -20.91 4.02 8.44
C TRP A 153 -19.50 3.67 7.93
N ARG A 154 -18.49 3.62 8.83
CA ARG A 154 -17.08 3.42 8.43
C ARG A 154 -16.88 2.18 7.58
N ALA A 155 -17.42 1.03 7.99
CA ALA A 155 -17.28 -0.22 7.25
C ALA A 155 -17.86 -0.14 5.83
N SER A 156 -19.06 0.44 5.69
CA SER A 156 -19.71 0.62 4.40
C SER A 156 -18.95 1.60 3.50
N VAL A 157 -18.50 2.73 4.06
CA VAL A 157 -17.72 3.74 3.30
C VAL A 157 -16.40 3.16 2.83
N VAL A 158 -15.67 2.44 3.69
CA VAL A 158 -14.40 1.75 3.33
C VAL A 158 -14.66 0.71 2.24
N GLY A 159 -15.71 -0.09 2.37
CA GLY A 159 -16.07 -1.10 1.36
C GLY A 159 -16.30 -0.48 -0.03
N ILE A 160 -17.08 0.60 -0.10
CA ILE A 160 -17.32 1.32 -1.37
C ILE A 160 -16.04 1.94 -1.90
N ARG A 161 -15.20 2.55 -1.05
CA ARG A 161 -13.89 3.10 -1.43
C ARG A 161 -13.00 2.04 -2.06
N ASN A 162 -12.89 0.86 -1.46
CA ASN A 162 -12.07 -0.24 -1.98
C ASN A 162 -12.56 -0.73 -3.36
N VAL A 163 -13.86 -0.82 -3.56
CA VAL A 163 -14.44 -1.18 -4.87
C VAL A 163 -14.13 -0.10 -5.91
N LEU A 164 -14.35 1.17 -5.60
CA LEU A 164 -14.05 2.29 -6.51
C LEU A 164 -12.57 2.34 -6.87
N GLN A 165 -11.68 2.21 -5.88
CA GLN A 165 -10.24 2.20 -6.11
C GLN A 165 -9.84 1.05 -7.04
N SER A 166 -10.36 -0.16 -6.81
CA SER A 166 -10.02 -1.32 -7.64
C SER A 166 -10.54 -1.15 -9.07
N LEU A 167 -11.76 -0.67 -9.25
CA LEU A 167 -12.34 -0.46 -10.58
C LEU A 167 -11.55 0.60 -11.37
N THR A 168 -11.26 1.73 -10.74
CA THR A 168 -10.51 2.80 -11.41
C THR A 168 -9.05 2.42 -11.64
N PHE A 169 -8.42 1.63 -10.75
CA PHE A 169 -7.11 1.02 -10.99
C PHE A 169 -7.12 0.14 -12.23
N ILE A 170 -8.09 -0.79 -12.34
CA ILE A 170 -8.22 -1.70 -13.49
C ILE A 170 -8.35 -0.91 -14.79
N MET A 171 -9.25 0.06 -14.84
CA MET A 171 -9.44 0.91 -16.01
C MET A 171 -8.17 1.69 -16.38
N ALA A 172 -7.50 2.27 -15.38
CA ALA A 172 -6.28 3.03 -15.59
C ALA A 172 -5.11 2.15 -16.03
N SER A 173 -4.97 0.94 -15.46
CA SER A 173 -3.92 -0.01 -15.86
C SER A 173 -4.08 -0.47 -17.30
N LEU A 174 -5.31 -0.80 -17.73
CA LEU A 174 -5.61 -1.15 -19.11
C LEU A 174 -5.37 0.03 -20.06
N GLY A 175 -5.90 1.22 -19.73
CA GLY A 175 -5.71 2.41 -20.55
C GLY A 175 -4.25 2.83 -20.64
N SER A 176 -3.48 2.74 -19.56
CA SER A 176 -2.06 3.06 -19.55
C SER A 176 -1.26 2.08 -20.41
N GLY A 177 -1.50 0.77 -20.26
CA GLY A 177 -0.84 -0.24 -21.09
C GLY A 177 -1.12 -0.02 -22.57
N TYR A 178 -2.38 0.30 -22.96
CA TYR A 178 -2.74 0.64 -24.32
C TYR A 178 -2.00 1.89 -24.84
N ILE A 179 -1.96 2.97 -24.05
CA ILE A 179 -1.25 4.21 -24.40
C ILE A 179 0.24 3.93 -24.63
N LEU A 180 0.86 3.15 -23.74
CA LEU A 180 2.29 2.85 -23.79
C LEU A 180 2.69 2.03 -25.01
N ASP A 181 1.87 1.11 -25.48
CA ASP A 181 2.14 0.31 -26.68
C ASP A 181 1.90 1.10 -27.99
N HIS A 182 1.09 2.18 -27.96
CA HIS A 182 0.76 2.96 -29.16
C HIS A 182 1.59 4.25 -29.30
N LEU A 183 2.13 4.78 -28.22
CA LEU A 183 2.99 5.95 -28.25
C LEU A 183 4.47 5.57 -28.16
N ARG A 184 5.30 6.31 -28.91
CA ARG A 184 6.75 6.10 -28.90
C ARG A 184 7.34 6.35 -27.51
N PHE A 185 8.27 5.49 -27.09
CA PHE A 185 9.07 5.73 -25.90
C PHE A 185 9.95 6.98 -26.06
N PRO A 186 10.07 7.90 -25.08
CA PRO A 186 9.46 7.89 -23.76
C PRO A 186 8.11 8.62 -23.66
N LEU A 187 7.55 9.14 -24.76
CA LEU A 187 6.33 9.99 -24.79
C LEU A 187 5.14 9.29 -24.12
N GLY A 188 4.94 7.98 -24.35
CA GLY A 188 3.88 7.21 -23.68
C GLY A 188 3.96 7.32 -22.16
N TYR A 189 5.16 7.21 -21.58
CA TYR A 189 5.37 7.35 -20.14
C TYR A 189 5.14 8.78 -19.64
N GLN A 190 5.51 9.79 -20.40
CA GLN A 190 5.21 11.19 -20.06
C GLN A 190 3.70 11.44 -20.00
N VAL A 191 2.93 10.83 -20.92
CA VAL A 191 1.46 10.93 -20.93
C VAL A 191 0.86 10.26 -19.71
N ILE A 192 1.27 9.02 -19.35
CA ILE A 192 0.73 8.35 -18.18
C ILE A 192 1.15 9.02 -16.87
N PHE A 193 2.35 9.62 -16.79
CA PHE A 193 2.75 10.45 -15.65
C PHE A 193 1.91 11.72 -15.56
N GLY A 194 1.56 12.33 -16.70
CA GLY A 194 0.62 13.45 -16.79
C GLY A 194 -0.78 13.07 -16.28
N ILE A 195 -1.32 11.92 -16.72
CA ILE A 195 -2.59 11.36 -16.20
C ILE A 195 -2.48 11.13 -14.71
N GLY A 196 -1.38 10.55 -14.24
CA GLY A 196 -1.12 10.33 -12.81
C GLY A 196 -1.09 11.62 -12.01
N PHE A 197 -0.41 12.66 -12.49
CA PHE A 197 -0.38 13.97 -11.84
C PHE A 197 -1.77 14.62 -11.78
N LEU A 198 -2.50 14.63 -12.89
CA LEU A 198 -3.88 15.17 -12.90
C LEU A 198 -4.79 14.41 -11.94
N SER A 199 -4.67 13.08 -11.89
CA SER A 199 -5.42 12.25 -10.97
C SER A 199 -5.05 12.52 -9.51
N ALA A 200 -3.76 12.72 -9.23
CA ALA A 200 -3.27 13.12 -7.92
C ALA A 200 -3.80 14.49 -7.49
N ALA A 201 -3.82 15.46 -8.42
CA ALA A 201 -4.37 16.80 -8.19
C ALA A 201 -5.88 16.74 -7.91
N MET A 202 -6.65 15.97 -8.70
CA MET A 202 -8.09 15.79 -8.50
C MET A 202 -8.41 15.07 -7.18
N SER A 203 -7.63 14.04 -6.82
CA SER A 203 -7.76 13.39 -5.52
C SER A 203 -7.51 14.39 -4.37
N THR A 204 -6.48 15.25 -4.49
CA THR A 204 -6.21 16.32 -3.51
C THR A 204 -7.33 17.37 -3.46
N PHE A 205 -7.86 17.75 -4.62
CA PHE A 205 -8.98 18.67 -4.73
C PHE A 205 -10.19 18.17 -3.92
N HIS A 206 -10.53 16.89 -4.03
CA HIS A 206 -11.64 16.34 -3.25
C HIS A 206 -11.34 16.27 -1.76
N LEU A 207 -10.09 16.04 -1.34
CA LEU A 207 -9.69 16.08 0.08
C LEU A 207 -9.91 17.47 0.72
N PHE A 208 -9.77 18.54 -0.06
CA PHE A 208 -10.02 19.90 0.43
C PHE A 208 -11.44 20.10 0.98
N PHE A 209 -12.42 19.39 0.46
CA PHE A 209 -13.82 19.50 0.85
C PHE A 209 -14.23 18.56 1.99
N VAL A 210 -13.38 17.63 2.39
CA VAL A 210 -13.68 16.73 3.51
C VAL A 210 -13.53 17.50 4.82
N ARG A 211 -14.62 17.58 5.58
CA ARG A 211 -14.72 18.32 6.83
C ARG A 211 -14.84 17.36 8.01
N PRO A 212 -13.99 17.48 9.04
CA PRO A 212 -14.23 16.78 10.30
C PRO A 212 -15.52 17.31 10.94
N HIS A 213 -16.41 16.43 11.40
CA HIS A 213 -17.62 16.78 12.12
C HIS A 213 -17.49 16.59 13.64
N THR A 214 -16.62 15.67 14.04
CA THR A 214 -16.17 15.56 15.42
C THR A 214 -14.82 16.22 15.52
N GLU A 215 -14.63 17.10 16.50
CA GLU A 215 -13.27 17.48 16.87
C GLU A 215 -12.49 16.18 17.09
N PRO A 216 -11.26 16.07 16.57
CA PRO A 216 -10.49 14.89 16.84
C PRO A 216 -10.43 14.78 18.36
N VAL A 217 -11.03 13.74 18.91
CA VAL A 217 -10.58 13.26 20.21
C VAL A 217 -9.08 13.09 19.99
N ALA A 218 -8.30 14.00 20.54
CA ALA A 218 -6.86 13.94 20.55
C ALA A 218 -6.58 12.49 20.85
N ALA A 219 -5.91 11.78 19.93
CA ALA A 219 -5.75 10.33 20.02
C ALA A 219 -5.50 10.04 21.47
N ALA A 220 -6.44 9.36 22.12
CA ALA A 220 -6.47 9.30 23.56
C ALA A 220 -5.15 8.67 24.04
N GLY A 221 -4.20 9.55 24.26
CA GLY A 221 -3.21 9.26 25.25
C GLY A 221 -3.99 9.03 26.55
N PRO A 222 -3.60 8.12 27.39
CA PRO A 222 -4.33 7.80 28.61
C PRO A 222 -4.76 9.10 29.28
N ASP A 223 -6.04 9.21 29.62
CA ASP A 223 -6.63 10.36 30.30
C ASP A 223 -5.77 10.77 31.50
N LEU A 224 -4.95 11.79 31.29
CA LEU A 224 -4.10 12.40 32.32
C LEU A 224 -4.91 13.37 33.22
N LYS A 225 -6.26 13.28 33.20
CA LYS A 225 -7.13 14.18 33.97
C LYS A 225 -7.73 13.61 35.24
N THR A 226 -7.26 12.44 35.70
CA THR A 226 -7.67 11.92 37.01
C THR A 226 -6.51 11.35 37.83
N VAL A 227 -5.40 12.06 37.87
CA VAL A 227 -4.38 11.83 38.90
C VAL A 227 -4.30 13.10 39.73
N PRO A 228 -4.53 13.02 41.07
CA PRO A 228 -4.32 14.18 41.94
C PRO A 228 -2.88 14.67 41.83
N ASP A 229 -2.70 16.00 41.92
CA ASP A 229 -1.43 16.69 41.91
C ASP A 229 -0.31 15.94 42.63
N LEU A 230 0.53 15.26 41.88
CA LEU A 230 1.84 14.86 42.34
C LEU A 230 2.86 15.55 41.44
N GLU A 231 3.50 16.53 42.05
CA GLU A 231 4.71 17.28 41.68
C GLU A 231 5.25 17.05 40.25
N GLU A 232 5.19 18.12 39.49
CA GLU A 232 5.84 18.36 38.22
C GLU A 232 7.36 18.08 38.30
N LYS A 233 7.75 16.81 38.26
CA LYS A 233 9.12 16.44 37.95
C LYS A 233 9.24 16.35 36.43
N ASN A 234 9.94 17.36 35.87
CA ASN A 234 10.45 17.43 34.51
C ASN A 234 11.25 16.17 34.11
N HIS A 235 10.54 15.05 33.91
CA HIS A 235 11.11 13.85 33.31
C HIS A 235 10.63 13.77 31.88
N ARG A 236 11.48 14.22 30.94
CA ARG A 236 11.35 13.79 29.54
C ARG A 236 11.41 12.27 29.57
N PRO A 237 10.37 11.54 29.11
CA PRO A 237 10.42 10.10 29.10
C PRO A 237 11.65 9.66 28.32
N GLY A 238 12.48 8.82 28.90
CA GLY A 238 13.67 8.29 28.25
C GLY A 238 13.29 7.57 26.95
N LEU A 239 14.20 7.47 25.99
CA LEU A 239 13.98 6.85 24.68
C LEU A 239 13.36 5.43 24.81
N HIS A 240 13.72 4.69 25.85
CA HIS A 240 13.17 3.37 26.18
C HIS A 240 11.67 3.40 26.53
N THR A 241 11.22 4.43 27.22
CA THR A 241 9.79 4.59 27.59
C THR A 241 8.96 5.04 26.39
N SER A 242 9.55 5.84 25.49
CA SER A 242 8.91 6.28 24.24
C SER A 242 8.75 5.14 23.23
N LEU A 243 9.70 4.21 23.16
CA LEU A 243 9.72 3.13 22.18
C LEU A 243 8.95 1.87 22.63
N ARG A 244 8.45 1.80 23.87
CA ARG A 244 7.72 0.67 24.41
C ARG A 244 8.39 -0.67 24.08
N LEU A 245 9.70 -0.78 24.39
CA LEU A 245 10.49 -2.02 24.18
C LEU A 245 10.01 -3.21 25.01
N ASP A 246 9.20 -2.97 26.04
CA ASP A 246 8.51 -3.98 26.82
C ASP A 246 7.67 -4.95 25.98
N ILE A 247 7.09 -4.47 24.86
CA ILE A 247 6.29 -5.26 23.90
C ILE A 247 7.10 -6.46 23.37
N TRP A 248 8.41 -6.31 23.16
CA TRP A 248 9.28 -7.40 22.71
C TRP A 248 9.51 -8.51 23.76
N ARG A 249 9.14 -8.28 25.01
CA ARG A 249 9.16 -9.29 26.08
C ARG A 249 7.85 -10.06 26.19
N THR A 250 6.81 -9.64 25.47
CA THR A 250 5.49 -10.29 25.43
C THR A 250 5.44 -11.42 24.38
N PRO A 251 4.43 -12.31 24.41
CA PRO A 251 4.21 -13.30 23.34
C PRO A 251 4.04 -12.68 21.94
N TYR A 252 3.65 -11.41 21.87
CA TYR A 252 3.47 -10.69 20.61
C TYR A 252 4.75 -10.61 19.75
N ARG A 253 5.94 -10.71 20.36
CA ARG A 253 7.21 -10.79 19.64
C ARG A 253 7.25 -11.90 18.58
N LYS A 254 6.60 -13.05 18.85
CA LYS A 254 6.57 -14.19 17.91
C LYS A 254 5.84 -13.78 16.62
N ILE A 255 4.70 -13.11 16.79
CA ILE A 255 3.89 -12.62 15.66
C ILE A 255 4.68 -11.58 14.86
N LEU A 256 5.31 -10.63 15.55
CA LEU A 256 6.15 -9.63 14.91
C LEU A 256 7.27 -10.28 14.08
N LEU A 257 7.98 -11.29 14.62
CA LEU A 257 9.06 -11.98 13.93
C LEU A 257 8.57 -12.78 12.72
N VAL A 258 7.43 -13.46 12.84
CA VAL A 258 6.87 -14.23 11.72
C VAL A 258 6.35 -13.31 10.62
N LEU A 259 5.71 -12.20 10.96
CA LEU A 259 5.28 -11.19 10.00
C LEU A 259 6.47 -10.45 9.37
N LEU A 260 7.53 -10.16 10.16
CA LEU A 260 8.79 -9.63 9.61
C LEU A 260 9.34 -10.59 8.55
N GLY A 261 9.43 -11.88 8.84
CA GLY A 261 9.89 -12.90 7.89
C GLY A 261 9.05 -12.92 6.62
N PHE A 262 7.72 -12.90 6.73
CA PHE A 262 6.83 -12.86 5.57
C PHE A 262 7.03 -11.59 4.73
N HIS A 263 6.98 -10.42 5.35
CA HIS A 263 7.15 -9.16 4.61
C HIS A 263 8.55 -9.04 3.99
N LEU A 264 9.58 -9.48 4.70
CA LEU A 264 10.94 -9.49 4.17
C LEU A 264 11.01 -10.29 2.87
N VAL A 265 10.51 -11.54 2.89
CA VAL A 265 10.55 -12.41 1.71
C VAL A 265 9.63 -11.88 0.59
N GLN A 266 8.51 -11.26 0.95
CA GLN A 266 7.62 -10.58 0.00
C GLN A 266 8.37 -9.50 -0.78
N TYR A 267 9.14 -8.66 -0.09
CA TYR A 267 9.84 -7.54 -0.69
C TYR A 267 11.21 -7.91 -1.31
N LEU A 268 11.80 -9.06 -0.97
CA LEU A 268 12.94 -9.62 -1.71
C LEU A 268 12.60 -9.84 -3.20
N SER A 269 11.40 -10.32 -3.49
CA SER A 269 10.97 -10.62 -4.87
C SER A 269 10.33 -9.44 -5.59
N HIS A 270 9.78 -8.45 -4.87
CA HIS A 270 8.95 -7.39 -5.46
C HIS A 270 9.68 -6.58 -6.56
N PRO A 271 10.92 -6.06 -6.37
CA PRO A 271 11.65 -5.35 -7.42
C PRO A 271 11.99 -6.23 -8.62
N LEU A 272 12.21 -7.52 -8.40
CA LEU A 272 12.62 -8.47 -9.44
C LEU A 272 11.49 -8.80 -10.41
N ILE A 273 10.23 -8.69 -9.99
CA ILE A 273 9.06 -8.96 -10.83
C ILE A 273 9.06 -8.03 -12.04
N ALA A 274 9.26 -6.71 -11.85
CA ALA A 274 9.29 -5.76 -12.95
C ALA A 274 10.47 -6.05 -13.91
N LEU A 275 11.65 -6.36 -13.39
CA LEU A 275 12.80 -6.75 -14.21
C LEU A 275 12.55 -8.02 -14.99
N TYR A 276 11.98 -9.04 -14.35
CA TYR A 276 11.72 -10.33 -15.00
C TYR A 276 10.69 -10.20 -16.12
N THR A 277 9.60 -9.47 -15.87
CA THR A 277 8.55 -9.26 -16.88
C THR A 277 9.04 -8.46 -18.10
N VAL A 278 9.93 -7.48 -17.88
CA VAL A 278 10.48 -6.63 -18.94
C VAL A 278 11.64 -7.30 -19.68
N ASN A 279 12.62 -7.82 -18.94
CA ASN A 279 13.91 -8.25 -19.50
C ASN A 279 13.95 -9.72 -19.90
N GLU A 280 13.22 -10.59 -19.17
CA GLU A 280 13.25 -12.04 -19.42
C GLU A 280 12.02 -12.48 -20.24
N LEU A 281 10.82 -12.06 -19.83
CA LEU A 281 9.59 -12.42 -20.55
C LEU A 281 9.30 -11.49 -21.74
N HIS A 282 10.01 -10.38 -21.87
CA HIS A 282 9.85 -9.39 -22.94
C HIS A 282 8.39 -8.96 -23.17
N LEU A 283 7.62 -8.86 -22.08
CA LEU A 283 6.22 -8.45 -22.15
C LEU A 283 6.09 -7.00 -22.61
N THR A 284 5.08 -6.72 -23.45
CA THR A 284 4.72 -5.33 -23.77
C THR A 284 4.09 -4.64 -22.56
N ASP A 285 4.01 -3.33 -22.59
CA ASP A 285 3.40 -2.56 -21.50
C ASP A 285 1.88 -2.82 -21.44
N ALA A 286 1.21 -3.10 -22.56
CA ALA A 286 -0.17 -3.54 -22.59
C ALA A 286 -0.35 -4.91 -21.91
N ASN A 287 0.57 -5.86 -22.15
CA ASN A 287 0.53 -7.16 -21.48
C ASN A 287 0.69 -7.01 -19.96
N ILE A 288 1.63 -6.16 -19.52
CA ILE A 288 1.84 -5.87 -18.09
C ILE A 288 0.58 -5.21 -17.50
N GLY A 289 0.02 -4.21 -18.20
CA GLY A 289 -1.22 -3.54 -17.80
C GLY A 289 -2.42 -4.48 -17.67
N LEU A 290 -2.61 -5.37 -18.64
CA LEU A 290 -3.67 -6.37 -18.60
C LEU A 290 -3.48 -7.37 -17.46
N GLY A 291 -2.24 -7.87 -17.25
CA GLY A 291 -1.94 -8.77 -16.13
C GLY A 291 -2.26 -8.11 -14.77
N MET A 292 -1.86 -6.86 -14.57
CA MET A 292 -2.19 -6.11 -13.35
C MET A 292 -3.69 -5.86 -13.20
N ALA A 293 -4.39 -5.57 -14.29
CA ALA A 293 -5.85 -5.42 -14.27
C ALA A 293 -6.55 -6.73 -13.86
N LEU A 294 -6.12 -7.87 -14.40
CA LEU A 294 -6.62 -9.20 -14.02
C LEU A 294 -6.30 -9.55 -12.56
N TYR A 295 -5.10 -9.20 -12.10
CA TYR A 295 -4.70 -9.37 -10.71
C TYR A 295 -5.64 -8.59 -9.76
N TYR A 296 -5.86 -7.30 -10.00
CA TYR A 296 -6.73 -6.49 -9.15
C TYR A 296 -8.22 -6.84 -9.29
N LEU A 297 -8.65 -7.31 -10.46
CA LEU A 297 -9.99 -7.86 -10.64
C LEU A 297 -10.22 -9.08 -9.74
N THR A 298 -9.26 -9.98 -9.69
CA THR A 298 -9.37 -11.18 -8.84
C THR A 298 -9.16 -10.87 -7.37
N VAL A 299 -8.35 -9.87 -7.00
CA VAL A 299 -8.31 -9.31 -5.65
C VAL A 299 -9.69 -8.81 -5.23
N LEU A 300 -10.36 -8.02 -6.09
CA LEU A 300 -11.70 -7.51 -5.81
C LEU A 300 -12.72 -8.64 -5.65
N LEU A 301 -12.72 -9.62 -6.54
CA LEU A 301 -13.64 -10.77 -6.48
C LEU A 301 -13.34 -11.67 -5.28
N GLY A 302 -12.06 -11.96 -5.02
CA GLY A 302 -11.62 -12.80 -3.90
C GLY A 302 -11.94 -12.19 -2.53
N SER A 303 -11.82 -10.85 -2.41
CA SER A 303 -12.15 -10.15 -1.15
C SER A 303 -13.61 -10.30 -0.75
N THR A 304 -14.52 -10.55 -1.69
CA THR A 304 -15.95 -10.83 -1.38
C THR A 304 -16.17 -12.18 -0.70
N GLN A 305 -15.22 -13.11 -0.81
CA GLN A 305 -15.29 -14.43 -0.18
C GLN A 305 -14.55 -14.49 1.17
N LEU A 306 -13.78 -13.44 1.48
CA LEU A 306 -12.91 -13.41 2.66
C LEU A 306 -13.67 -13.73 3.95
N SER A 307 -14.77 -13.01 4.23
CA SER A 307 -15.57 -13.21 5.44
C SER A 307 -16.09 -14.66 5.59
N ARG A 308 -16.54 -15.27 4.48
CA ARG A 308 -17.01 -16.67 4.51
C ARG A 308 -15.88 -17.64 4.84
N LEU A 309 -14.68 -17.39 4.31
CA LEU A 309 -13.51 -18.24 4.55
C LEU A 309 -12.98 -18.04 5.98
N GLU A 310 -12.96 -16.80 6.47
CA GLU A 310 -12.59 -16.49 7.87
C GLU A 310 -13.48 -17.21 8.87
N HIS A 311 -14.81 -17.20 8.65
CA HIS A 311 -15.75 -17.92 9.49
C HIS A 311 -15.56 -19.47 9.47
N LYS A 312 -15.10 -20.02 8.32
CA LYS A 312 -14.91 -21.47 8.18
C LYS A 312 -13.62 -21.99 8.81
N ILE A 313 -12.51 -21.29 8.60
CA ILE A 313 -11.17 -21.80 8.94
C ILE A 313 -10.40 -20.92 9.93
N GLY A 314 -10.92 -19.74 10.26
CA GLY A 314 -10.32 -18.77 11.18
C GLY A 314 -9.23 -17.91 10.53
N HIS A 315 -8.98 -16.74 11.12
CA HIS A 315 -8.01 -15.76 10.59
C HIS A 315 -6.58 -16.32 10.54
N HIS A 316 -6.15 -17.04 11.57
CA HIS A 316 -4.82 -17.65 11.66
C HIS A 316 -4.53 -18.60 10.49
N LYS A 317 -5.40 -19.62 10.29
CA LYS A 317 -5.20 -20.62 9.23
C LYS A 317 -5.31 -19.97 7.83
N LEU A 318 -6.27 -19.05 7.66
CA LEU A 318 -6.43 -18.36 6.37
C LEU A 318 -5.20 -17.51 6.04
N THR A 319 -4.61 -16.82 7.02
CA THR A 319 -3.35 -16.07 6.85
C THR A 319 -2.22 -17.00 6.43
N GLY A 320 -2.01 -18.12 7.11
CA GLY A 320 -0.94 -19.05 6.79
C GLY A 320 -1.08 -19.68 5.39
N TRP A 321 -2.26 -20.18 5.05
CA TRP A 321 -2.54 -20.70 3.70
C TRP A 321 -2.47 -19.62 2.62
N GLY A 322 -2.93 -18.40 2.93
CA GLY A 322 -2.79 -17.27 2.03
C GLY A 322 -1.32 -16.93 1.76
N PHE A 323 -0.45 -16.92 2.77
CA PHE A 323 0.99 -16.70 2.61
C PHE A 323 1.63 -17.77 1.72
N ILE A 324 1.28 -19.05 1.94
CA ILE A 324 1.70 -20.14 1.04
C ILE A 324 1.20 -19.87 -0.39
N GLY A 325 -0.06 -19.49 -0.56
CA GLY A 325 -0.65 -19.20 -1.86
C GLY A 325 0.08 -18.06 -2.61
N THR A 326 0.57 -17.03 -1.93
CA THR A 326 1.32 -15.94 -2.57
C THR A 326 2.68 -16.37 -3.12
N SER A 327 3.22 -17.54 -2.71
CA SER A 327 4.46 -18.10 -3.25
C SER A 327 4.32 -18.55 -4.71
N ILE A 328 3.09 -18.89 -5.13
CA ILE A 328 2.82 -19.31 -6.50
C ILE A 328 3.24 -18.25 -7.51
N TYR A 329 3.08 -16.96 -7.16
CA TYR A 329 3.36 -15.88 -8.09
C TYR A 329 4.85 -15.82 -8.52
N PRO A 330 5.85 -15.69 -7.62
CA PRO A 330 7.24 -15.66 -8.05
C PRO A 330 7.73 -16.98 -8.66
N ILE A 331 7.22 -18.14 -8.19
CA ILE A 331 7.62 -19.46 -8.73
C ILE A 331 7.07 -19.65 -10.16
N ALA A 332 5.78 -19.44 -10.35
CA ALA A 332 5.16 -19.64 -11.65
C ALA A 332 5.55 -18.54 -12.67
N LEU A 333 5.98 -17.36 -12.19
CA LEU A 333 6.52 -16.31 -13.07
C LEU A 333 7.78 -16.80 -13.80
N VAL A 334 8.67 -17.51 -13.10
CA VAL A 334 9.90 -18.09 -13.69
C VAL A 334 9.58 -19.19 -14.70
N LEU A 335 8.49 -19.93 -14.48
CA LEU A 335 8.03 -20.99 -15.37
C LEU A 335 7.17 -20.48 -16.54
N SER A 336 6.89 -19.18 -16.57
CA SER A 336 6.08 -18.57 -17.64
C SER A 336 6.97 -18.22 -18.85
N HIS A 337 6.46 -18.47 -20.06
CA HIS A 337 7.18 -18.23 -21.32
C HIS A 337 6.41 -17.30 -22.27
N ASN A 338 5.19 -16.93 -21.93
CA ASN A 338 4.35 -16.08 -22.77
C ASN A 338 3.33 -15.27 -21.96
N ALA A 339 2.70 -14.29 -22.61
CA ALA A 339 1.72 -13.41 -22.00
C ALA A 339 0.49 -14.14 -21.42
N LEU A 340 0.02 -15.22 -22.07
CA LEU A 340 -1.13 -15.96 -21.57
C LEU A 340 -0.85 -16.60 -20.21
N GLN A 341 0.32 -17.20 -20.03
CA GLN A 341 0.73 -17.79 -18.75
C GLN A 341 0.86 -16.69 -17.67
N TYR A 342 1.39 -15.53 -18.04
CA TYR A 342 1.44 -14.37 -17.15
C TYR A 342 0.04 -13.89 -16.73
N TYR A 343 -0.95 -13.91 -17.62
CA TYR A 343 -2.33 -13.54 -17.26
C TYR A 343 -2.97 -14.55 -16.30
N LEU A 344 -2.80 -15.85 -16.57
CA LEU A 344 -3.28 -16.91 -15.66
C LEU A 344 -2.63 -16.79 -14.28
N LEU A 345 -1.33 -16.54 -14.25
CA LEU A 345 -0.60 -16.31 -13.03
C LEU A 345 -1.11 -15.08 -12.27
N SER A 346 -1.40 -13.99 -12.98
CA SER A 346 -1.96 -12.76 -12.38
C SER A 346 -3.32 -13.02 -11.74
N ILE A 347 -4.17 -13.83 -12.37
CA ILE A 347 -5.47 -14.25 -11.80
C ILE A 347 -5.26 -15.03 -10.50
N ILE A 348 -4.38 -16.04 -10.50
CA ILE A 348 -4.11 -16.88 -9.33
C ILE A 348 -3.46 -16.04 -8.21
N GLY A 349 -2.49 -15.22 -8.56
CA GLY A 349 -1.78 -14.35 -7.62
C GLY A 349 -2.71 -13.33 -6.97
N GLY A 350 -3.61 -12.72 -7.74
CA GLY A 350 -4.61 -11.78 -7.22
C GLY A 350 -5.58 -12.45 -6.24
N PHE A 351 -6.04 -13.67 -6.54
CA PHE A 351 -6.87 -14.43 -5.62
C PHE A 351 -6.14 -14.77 -4.32
N ALA A 352 -4.89 -15.26 -4.41
CA ALA A 352 -4.06 -15.53 -3.23
C ALA A 352 -3.84 -14.28 -2.39
N TRP A 353 -3.58 -13.14 -3.02
CA TRP A 353 -3.42 -11.86 -2.31
C TRP A 353 -4.72 -11.39 -1.65
N ALA A 354 -5.87 -11.61 -2.26
CA ALA A 354 -7.17 -11.28 -1.66
C ALA A 354 -7.40 -12.00 -0.32
N LEU A 355 -6.96 -13.25 -0.22
CA LEU A 355 -7.04 -14.03 1.02
C LEU A 355 -6.11 -13.48 2.10
N VAL A 356 -4.90 -13.06 1.71
CA VAL A 356 -3.91 -12.50 2.64
C VAL A 356 -4.33 -11.12 3.14
N GLY A 357 -4.68 -10.21 2.21
CA GLY A 357 -4.80 -8.77 2.48
C GLY A 357 -5.79 -8.41 3.59
N GLY A 358 -6.85 -9.20 3.79
CA GLY A 358 -7.78 -9.01 4.91
C GLY A 358 -7.44 -9.87 6.12
N ALA A 359 -7.14 -11.17 5.89
CA ALA A 359 -6.98 -12.12 6.97
C ALA A 359 -5.82 -11.80 7.92
N TYR A 360 -4.65 -11.37 7.41
CA TYR A 360 -3.51 -11.10 8.28
C TYR A 360 -3.72 -9.86 9.17
N VAL A 361 -4.48 -8.88 8.70
CA VAL A 361 -4.81 -7.69 9.53
C VAL A 361 -5.72 -8.09 10.69
N ASN A 362 -6.76 -8.89 10.42
CA ASN A 362 -7.65 -9.41 11.44
C ASN A 362 -6.90 -10.32 12.43
N TYR A 363 -6.06 -11.22 11.92
CA TYR A 363 -5.19 -12.06 12.73
C TYR A 363 -4.27 -11.24 13.65
N LEU A 364 -3.68 -10.14 13.13
CA LEU A 364 -2.86 -9.24 13.92
C LEU A 364 -3.66 -8.57 15.03
N LEU A 365 -4.86 -8.06 14.72
CA LEU A 365 -5.71 -7.35 15.67
C LEU A 365 -6.26 -8.25 16.79
N GLU A 366 -6.50 -9.53 16.51
CA GLU A 366 -6.91 -10.53 17.53
C GLU A 366 -5.85 -10.78 18.59
N ARG A 367 -4.59 -10.52 18.29
CA ARG A 367 -3.43 -10.80 19.16
C ARG A 367 -2.91 -9.57 19.90
N ILE A 368 -3.51 -8.43 19.68
CA ILE A 368 -3.13 -7.16 20.30
C ILE A 368 -4.12 -6.84 21.43
N PRO A 369 -3.65 -6.51 22.65
CA PRO A 369 -4.50 -6.02 23.73
C PRO A 369 -5.28 -4.78 23.30
N GLU A 370 -6.56 -4.70 23.67
CA GLU A 370 -7.46 -3.62 23.21
C GLU A 370 -7.04 -2.25 23.72
N ASP A 371 -6.53 -2.18 24.94
CA ASP A 371 -6.08 -1.00 25.63
C ASP A 371 -4.72 -0.46 25.14
N ASP A 372 -3.92 -1.28 24.43
CA ASP A 372 -2.58 -0.91 23.96
C ASP A 372 -2.37 -1.14 22.44
N ARG A 373 -3.46 -1.14 21.67
CA ARG A 373 -3.42 -1.30 20.20
C ARG A 373 -2.48 -0.33 19.48
N PRO A 374 -2.46 0.98 19.81
CA PRO A 374 -1.60 1.92 19.09
C PRO A 374 -0.11 1.58 19.16
N SER A 375 0.41 1.20 20.33
CA SER A 375 1.82 0.86 20.54
C SER A 375 2.23 -0.41 19.79
N HIS A 376 1.37 -1.44 19.82
CA HIS A 376 1.61 -2.70 19.11
C HIS A 376 1.56 -2.51 17.59
N LEU A 377 0.61 -1.73 17.07
CA LEU A 377 0.53 -1.40 15.64
C LEU A 377 1.71 -0.53 15.20
N ALA A 378 2.23 0.35 16.07
CA ALA A 378 3.44 1.12 15.78
C ALA A 378 4.64 0.19 15.56
N TRP A 379 4.84 -0.83 16.41
CA TRP A 379 5.87 -1.85 16.21
C TRP A 379 5.68 -2.66 14.95
N TYR A 380 4.44 -3.06 14.65
CA TYR A 380 4.14 -3.72 13.38
C TYR A 380 4.53 -2.85 12.18
N ASN A 381 4.20 -1.55 12.18
CA ASN A 381 4.58 -0.64 11.12
C ASN A 381 6.10 -0.46 10.99
N ILE A 382 6.83 -0.45 12.11
CA ILE A 382 8.30 -0.40 12.10
C ILE A 382 8.87 -1.63 11.41
N ILE A 383 8.44 -2.85 11.78
CA ILE A 383 8.94 -4.08 11.17
C ILE A 383 8.54 -4.20 9.69
N LEU A 384 7.34 -3.74 9.34
CA LEU A 384 6.89 -3.72 7.94
C LEU A 384 7.81 -2.83 7.09
N ASN A 385 8.03 -1.59 7.51
CA ASN A 385 8.90 -0.67 6.78
C ASN A 385 10.36 -1.13 6.76
N ALA A 386 10.86 -1.73 7.84
CA ALA A 386 12.19 -2.36 7.87
C ALA A 386 12.28 -3.53 6.87
N ALA A 387 11.25 -4.38 6.81
CA ALA A 387 11.19 -5.49 5.85
C ALA A 387 11.13 -5.00 4.40
N VAL A 388 10.35 -3.94 4.12
CA VAL A 388 10.29 -3.29 2.80
C VAL A 388 11.67 -2.77 2.42
N PHE A 389 12.31 -2.00 3.30
CA PHE A 389 13.61 -1.40 3.05
C PHE A 389 14.68 -2.47 2.80
N ILE A 390 14.85 -3.40 3.74
CA ILE A 390 15.88 -4.45 3.66
C ILE A 390 15.59 -5.39 2.47
N GLY A 391 14.35 -5.87 2.34
CA GLY A 391 13.96 -6.82 1.30
C GLY A 391 14.13 -6.26 -0.10
N SER A 392 13.70 -5.01 -0.33
CA SER A 392 13.79 -4.40 -1.66
C SER A 392 15.23 -4.17 -2.14
N LEU A 393 16.18 -4.01 -1.22
CA LEU A 393 17.59 -3.86 -1.57
C LEU A 393 18.34 -5.21 -1.59
N ALA A 394 18.08 -6.08 -0.60
CA ALA A 394 18.74 -7.36 -0.50
C ALA A 394 18.30 -8.34 -1.61
N GLY A 395 17.04 -8.30 -2.05
CA GLY A 395 16.57 -9.18 -3.11
C GLY A 395 17.32 -9.02 -4.42
N PRO A 396 17.38 -7.81 -5.00
CA PRO A 396 18.18 -7.56 -6.19
C PRO A 396 19.69 -7.80 -6.00
N PHE A 397 20.22 -7.49 -4.82
CA PHE A 397 21.62 -7.79 -4.50
C PHE A 397 21.90 -9.28 -4.59
N LEU A 398 21.08 -10.12 -3.96
CA LEU A 398 21.21 -11.58 -4.04
C LEU A 398 21.00 -12.09 -5.47
N ALA A 399 20.02 -11.55 -6.19
CA ALA A 399 19.75 -11.92 -7.57
C ALA A 399 20.93 -11.62 -8.51
N GLY A 400 21.74 -10.62 -8.19
CA GLY A 400 22.97 -10.30 -8.92
C GLY A 400 24.02 -11.42 -8.87
N TYR A 401 24.03 -12.26 -7.83
CA TYR A 401 24.95 -13.39 -7.70
C TYR A 401 24.38 -14.70 -8.26
N ILE A 402 23.09 -14.97 -8.06
CA ILE A 402 22.49 -16.27 -8.38
C ILE A 402 21.59 -16.23 -9.61
N GLY A 403 21.38 -15.05 -10.21
CA GLY A 403 20.45 -14.84 -11.32
C GLY A 403 19.01 -14.58 -10.84
N ILE A 404 18.25 -13.78 -11.63
CA ILE A 404 16.90 -13.32 -11.26
C ILE A 404 15.93 -14.50 -11.12
N GLY A 405 15.97 -15.47 -12.06
CA GLY A 405 15.07 -16.64 -12.03
C GLY A 405 15.28 -17.49 -10.79
N VAL A 406 16.56 -17.85 -10.47
CA VAL A 406 16.88 -18.65 -9.28
C VAL A 406 16.49 -17.90 -8.00
N ALA A 407 16.73 -16.58 -7.95
CA ALA A 407 16.34 -15.74 -6.82
C ALA A 407 14.81 -15.75 -6.60
N LEU A 408 14.02 -15.63 -7.66
CA LEU A 408 12.56 -15.68 -7.56
C LEU A 408 12.05 -17.03 -7.08
N LEU A 409 12.64 -18.15 -7.55
CA LEU A 409 12.33 -19.50 -7.05
C LEU A 409 12.65 -19.65 -5.57
N LEU A 410 13.86 -19.22 -5.16
CA LEU A 410 14.29 -19.24 -3.77
C LEU A 410 13.36 -18.42 -2.87
N PHE A 411 13.02 -17.19 -3.27
CA PHE A 411 12.12 -16.33 -2.51
C PHE A 411 10.69 -16.86 -2.49
N GLY A 412 10.24 -17.52 -3.56
CA GLY A 412 8.99 -18.27 -3.56
C GLY A 412 8.98 -19.40 -2.53
N ALA A 413 10.04 -20.20 -2.48
CA ALA A 413 10.19 -21.26 -1.47
C ALA A 413 10.23 -20.69 -0.03
N LEU A 414 10.94 -19.59 0.19
CA LEU A 414 10.95 -18.91 1.50
C LEU A 414 9.57 -18.37 1.89
N ARG A 415 8.71 -17.96 0.94
CA ARG A 415 7.30 -17.60 1.25
C ARG A 415 6.50 -18.80 1.73
N VAL A 416 6.70 -19.98 1.14
CA VAL A 416 6.08 -21.21 1.65
C VAL A 416 6.49 -21.44 3.10
N LEU A 417 7.79 -21.33 3.40
CA LEU A 417 8.30 -21.51 4.76
C LEU A 417 7.72 -20.50 5.74
N SER A 418 7.55 -19.22 5.32
CA SER A 418 6.93 -18.20 6.17
C SER A 418 5.45 -18.49 6.44
N GLY A 419 4.71 -19.01 5.45
CA GLY A 419 3.33 -19.44 5.66
C GLY A 419 3.21 -20.66 6.58
N VAL A 420 4.12 -21.63 6.46
CA VAL A 420 4.22 -22.76 7.39
C VAL A 420 4.58 -22.30 8.81
N ALA A 421 5.46 -21.29 8.92
CA ALA A 421 5.82 -20.69 10.19
C ALA A 421 4.61 -20.05 10.89
N ILE A 422 3.77 -19.34 10.15
CA ILE A 422 2.47 -18.84 10.68
C ILE A 422 1.61 -20.00 11.19
N LEU A 423 1.42 -21.05 10.38
CA LEU A 423 0.55 -22.16 10.75
C LEU A 423 1.01 -22.92 12.01
N LYS A 424 2.33 -22.97 12.27
CA LYS A 424 2.91 -23.71 13.40
C LYS A 424 3.11 -22.87 14.65
N TRP A 425 3.50 -21.60 14.49
CA TRP A 425 3.99 -20.78 15.61
C TRP A 425 3.27 -19.44 15.76
N GLY A 426 2.37 -19.09 14.84
CA GLY A 426 1.60 -17.85 14.82
C GLY A 426 0.38 -17.79 15.74
#